data_dad024bf9c54c7bc02c5c07e51cebd97
#
_entry.id   dad024bf9c54c7bc02c5c07e51cebd97
#
_cell.length_a   1.000
_cell.length_b   1.000
_cell.length_c   1.000
_cell.angle_alpha   90.00
_cell.angle_beta   90.00
_cell.angle_gamma   90.00
#
_symmetry.space_group_name_H-M   'P 1'
#
loop_
_entity.id
_entity.type
_entity.pdbx_description
1 polymer ?
#
loop_
_entity_poly.entity_id
_entity_poly.type
_entity_poly.pdbx_seq_one_letter_code
_entity_poly.pdbx_strand_id
1 'polypeptide(L)'
;IDKSLTRKSGEAIVGPPKTKKSYRKIAISEFLCEEIREYVDLVLKIGPDDRIFEGMSKSFLCHELDRGCRLSGVKRIRVHDLRHSHVSMLIHMGFSVVAIAERMGHETTDITFRYAHLLPNSQGAMADALNSAKNIRE
;
A
#
# COMPACT_ATOMS: atom_id res chain seq x y z
N ILE A 1 12.24 -0.75 -1.32
CA ILE A 1 12.29 0.70 -1.03
C ILE A 1 13.56 0.97 -0.27
N ASP A 2 14.49 1.67 -0.90
CA ASP A 2 15.82 2.02 -0.38
C ASP A 2 16.12 3.51 -0.51
N LYS A 3 15.27 4.24 -1.23
CA LYS A 3 15.39 5.66 -1.49
C LYS A 3 14.10 6.40 -1.13
N SER A 4 14.23 7.66 -0.75
CA SER A 4 13.12 8.58 -0.48
C SER A 4 13.33 9.88 -1.25
N LEU A 5 12.27 10.37 -1.88
CA LEU A 5 12.28 11.66 -2.54
C LEU A 5 11.68 12.72 -1.62
N THR A 6 12.44 13.75 -1.34
CA THR A 6 11.96 14.95 -0.64
C THR A 6 12.10 16.17 -1.54
N ARG A 7 11.32 17.22 -1.29
CA ARG A 7 11.49 18.50 -1.96
C ARG A 7 11.90 19.56 -0.93
N LYS A 8 12.98 20.24 -1.19
CA LYS A 8 13.46 21.37 -0.37
C LYS A 8 13.70 22.56 -1.29
N SER A 9 13.06 23.67 -1.00
CA SER A 9 13.14 24.90 -1.81
C SER A 9 12.82 24.70 -3.29
N GLY A 10 11.87 23.77 -3.59
CA GLY A 10 11.49 23.47 -4.99
C GLY A 10 12.31 22.35 -5.65
N GLU A 11 13.52 22.07 -5.16
CA GLU A 11 14.39 21.04 -5.70
C GLU A 11 14.07 19.65 -5.16
N ALA A 12 14.16 18.65 -6.05
CA ALA A 12 13.94 17.26 -5.71
C ALA A 12 15.26 16.64 -5.18
N ILE A 13 15.25 16.22 -3.93
CA ILE A 13 16.41 15.58 -3.28
C ILE A 13 16.08 14.11 -3.06
N VAL A 14 16.88 13.23 -3.64
CA VAL A 14 16.82 11.78 -3.39
C VAL A 14 17.82 11.45 -2.29
N GLY A 15 17.32 10.78 -1.25
CA GLY A 15 18.14 10.38 -0.11
C GLY A 15 17.66 9.06 0.49
N PRO A 16 18.29 8.60 1.57
CA PRO A 16 17.86 7.40 2.27
C PRO A 16 16.48 7.60 2.90
N PRO A 17 15.70 6.53 3.11
CA PRO A 17 14.49 6.58 3.89
C PRO A 17 14.74 7.07 5.32
N LYS A 18 13.75 7.75 5.90
CA LYS A 18 13.87 8.40 7.22
C LYS A 18 14.11 7.41 8.37
N THR A 19 13.59 6.19 8.28
CA THR A 19 13.68 5.19 9.34
C THR A 19 14.18 3.85 8.80
N LYS A 20 14.74 3.00 9.68
CA LYS A 20 15.21 1.65 9.31
C LYS A 20 14.10 0.78 8.75
N LYS A 21 12.88 0.84 9.30
CA LYS A 21 11.71 0.08 8.83
C LYS A 21 11.16 0.56 7.49
N SER A 22 11.55 1.73 7.05
CA SER A 22 11.22 2.22 5.70
C SER A 22 11.98 1.48 4.61
N TYR A 23 13.15 0.88 4.93
CA TYR A 23 13.85 -0.01 4.02
C TYR A 23 13.11 -1.35 3.95
N ARG A 24 12.53 -1.66 2.81
CA ARG A 24 11.78 -2.91 2.64
C ARG A 24 11.64 -3.32 1.19
N LYS A 25 11.46 -4.61 0.97
CA LYS A 25 11.00 -5.14 -0.32
C LYS A 25 9.49 -5.33 -0.25
N ILE A 26 8.79 -4.94 -1.29
CA ILE A 26 7.35 -5.13 -1.43
C ILE A 26 7.15 -5.96 -2.69
N ALA A 27 6.57 -7.15 -2.54
CA ALA A 27 6.11 -7.91 -3.69
C ALA A 27 4.88 -7.21 -4.29
N ILE A 28 4.89 -7.04 -5.58
CA ILE A 28 3.74 -6.52 -6.34
C ILE A 28 3.18 -7.65 -7.21
N SER A 29 1.89 -7.56 -7.54
CA SER A 29 1.22 -8.56 -8.35
C SER A 29 1.75 -8.56 -9.78
N GLU A 30 1.68 -9.70 -10.44
CA GLU A 30 2.20 -9.88 -11.80
C GLU A 30 1.52 -8.92 -12.78
N PHE A 31 0.17 -8.84 -12.74
CA PHE A 31 -0.55 -7.93 -13.61
C PHE A 31 -0.08 -6.46 -13.47
N LEU A 32 0.21 -6.01 -12.25
CA LEU A 32 0.72 -4.65 -12.02
C LEU A 32 2.15 -4.48 -12.55
N CYS A 33 2.97 -5.53 -12.48
CA CYS A 33 4.29 -5.52 -13.10
C CYS A 33 4.20 -5.37 -14.62
N GLU A 34 3.25 -6.07 -15.24
CA GLU A 34 3.01 -6.00 -16.68
C GLU A 34 2.53 -4.60 -17.09
N GLU A 35 1.52 -4.06 -16.42
CA GLU A 35 1.03 -2.70 -16.67
C GLU A 35 2.12 -1.64 -16.52
N ILE A 36 2.99 -1.77 -15.51
CA ILE A 36 4.11 -0.83 -15.32
C ILE A 36 5.13 -0.98 -16.46
N ARG A 37 5.45 -2.20 -16.88
CA ARG A 37 6.37 -2.42 -18.01
C ARG A 37 5.83 -1.81 -19.30
N GLU A 38 4.58 -2.10 -19.64
CA GLU A 38 3.94 -1.52 -20.81
C GLU A 38 3.96 0.01 -20.78
N TYR A 39 3.63 0.59 -19.63
CA TYR A 39 3.66 2.04 -19.47
C TYR A 39 5.06 2.62 -19.63
N VAL A 40 6.08 1.99 -19.06
CA VAL A 40 7.47 2.43 -19.20
C VAL A 40 7.95 2.31 -20.65
N ASP A 41 7.70 1.20 -21.30
CA ASP A 41 8.22 0.90 -22.62
C ASP A 41 7.51 1.72 -23.73
N LEU A 42 6.18 1.84 -23.64
CA LEU A 42 5.37 2.46 -24.68
C LEU A 42 5.20 3.96 -24.51
N VAL A 43 5.06 4.43 -23.25
CA VAL A 43 4.71 5.81 -22.97
C VAL A 43 5.93 6.63 -22.57
N LEU A 44 6.70 6.16 -21.61
CA LEU A 44 7.79 6.93 -21.04
C LEU A 44 9.10 6.81 -21.82
N LYS A 45 9.40 5.62 -22.36
CA LYS A 45 10.65 5.32 -23.07
C LYS A 45 11.91 5.74 -22.29
N ILE A 46 11.88 5.50 -20.98
CA ILE A 46 12.92 5.88 -20.02
C ILE A 46 13.89 4.71 -19.78
N GLY A 47 15.11 5.05 -19.38
CA GLY A 47 16.13 4.07 -18.97
C GLY A 47 15.94 3.56 -17.55
N PRO A 48 16.76 2.57 -17.13
CA PRO A 48 16.63 1.91 -15.82
C PRO A 48 16.90 2.84 -14.61
N ASP A 49 17.64 3.92 -14.82
CA ASP A 49 17.96 4.88 -13.77
C ASP A 49 17.05 6.11 -13.77
N ASP A 50 16.17 6.21 -14.75
CA ASP A 50 15.26 7.34 -14.87
C ASP A 50 14.08 7.21 -13.91
N ARG A 51 13.45 8.35 -13.61
CA ARG A 51 12.28 8.38 -12.73
C ARG A 51 11.01 8.14 -13.54
N ILE A 52 10.23 7.12 -13.13
CA ILE A 52 8.93 6.81 -13.76
C ILE A 52 7.97 8.01 -13.70
N PHE A 53 7.96 8.75 -12.58
CA PHE A 53 7.04 9.87 -12.35
C PHE A 53 7.79 11.20 -12.25
N GLU A 54 8.63 11.48 -13.25
CA GLU A 54 9.29 12.78 -13.34
C GLU A 54 8.27 13.88 -13.66
N GLY A 55 8.47 15.03 -13.04
CA GLY A 55 7.56 16.18 -13.23
C GLY A 55 6.22 16.09 -12.51
N MET A 56 5.79 14.93 -12.01
CA MET A 56 4.54 14.82 -11.27
C MET A 56 4.63 15.52 -9.91
N SER A 57 3.77 16.52 -9.73
CA SER A 57 3.62 17.21 -8.46
C SER A 57 2.53 16.56 -7.60
N LYS A 58 2.59 16.80 -6.27
CA LYS A 58 1.50 16.41 -5.37
C LYS A 58 0.16 17.04 -5.77
N SER A 59 0.20 18.28 -6.26
CA SER A 59 -0.99 18.99 -6.72
C SER A 59 -1.62 18.29 -7.92
N PHE A 60 -0.81 17.88 -8.89
CA PHE A 60 -1.28 17.12 -10.05
C PHE A 60 -2.02 15.84 -9.63
N LEU A 61 -1.40 15.03 -8.74
CA LEU A 61 -2.02 13.80 -8.25
C LEU A 61 -3.34 14.06 -7.52
N CYS A 62 -3.42 15.13 -6.71
CA CYS A 62 -4.66 15.51 -6.05
C CYS A 62 -5.75 15.90 -7.04
N HIS A 63 -5.42 16.70 -8.06
CA HIS A 63 -6.37 17.15 -9.08
C HIS A 63 -6.89 15.98 -9.91
N GLU A 64 -6.01 15.05 -10.32
CA GLU A 64 -6.43 13.87 -11.08
C GLU A 64 -7.33 12.94 -10.26
N LEU A 65 -7.00 12.73 -8.99
CA LEU A 65 -7.85 11.95 -8.10
C LEU A 65 -9.22 12.60 -7.90
N ASP A 66 -9.26 13.91 -7.68
CA ASP A 66 -10.51 14.68 -7.57
C ASP A 66 -11.33 14.63 -8.87
N ARG A 67 -10.67 14.71 -10.02
CA ARG A 67 -11.31 14.56 -11.34
C ARG A 67 -11.91 13.16 -11.48
N GLY A 68 -11.14 12.12 -11.16
CA GLY A 68 -11.61 10.74 -11.23
C GLY A 68 -12.81 10.48 -10.32
N CYS A 69 -12.79 10.97 -9.08
CA CYS A 69 -13.89 10.84 -8.14
C CYS A 69 -15.17 11.53 -8.68
N ARG A 70 -15.05 12.72 -9.26
CA ARG A 70 -16.20 13.42 -9.86
C ARG A 70 -16.80 12.68 -11.05
N LEU A 71 -15.94 12.14 -11.93
CA LEU A 71 -16.40 11.45 -13.14
C LEU A 71 -17.05 10.11 -12.83
N SER A 72 -16.56 9.39 -11.82
CA SER A 72 -17.09 8.08 -11.41
C SER A 72 -18.23 8.17 -10.40
N GLY A 73 -18.52 9.34 -9.86
CA GLY A 73 -19.54 9.53 -8.83
C GLY A 73 -19.17 8.93 -7.46
N VAL A 74 -17.93 8.49 -7.27
CA VAL A 74 -17.47 7.96 -5.97
C VAL A 74 -17.11 9.10 -5.01
N LYS A 75 -17.18 8.81 -3.71
CA LYS A 75 -16.81 9.76 -2.67
C LYS A 75 -15.39 10.26 -2.88
N ARG A 76 -15.20 11.59 -2.77
CA ARG A 76 -13.89 12.21 -2.79
C ARG A 76 -13.01 11.70 -1.66
N ILE A 77 -11.79 11.30 -2.00
CA ILE A 77 -10.76 10.85 -1.06
C ILE A 77 -9.46 11.62 -1.29
N ARG A 78 -8.58 11.63 -0.31
CA ARG A 78 -7.23 12.19 -0.45
C ARG A 78 -6.28 11.11 -0.98
N VAL A 79 -5.17 11.51 -1.59
CA VAL A 79 -4.12 10.57 -2.05
C VAL A 79 -3.65 9.65 -0.92
N HIS A 80 -3.54 10.16 0.33
CA HIS A 80 -3.15 9.34 1.48
C HIS A 80 -4.22 8.29 1.87
N ASP A 81 -5.48 8.54 1.55
CA ASP A 81 -6.57 7.60 1.86
C ASP A 81 -6.48 6.33 0.99
N LEU A 82 -5.78 6.38 -0.16
CA LEU A 82 -5.44 5.16 -0.92
C LEU A 82 -4.61 4.17 -0.09
N ARG A 83 -3.70 4.69 0.73
CA ARG A 83 -2.93 3.86 1.67
C ARG A 83 -3.83 3.25 2.75
N HIS A 84 -4.78 4.01 3.28
CA HIS A 84 -5.78 3.51 4.23
C HIS A 84 -6.66 2.44 3.60
N SER A 85 -7.13 2.66 2.38
CA SER A 85 -7.93 1.68 1.62
C SER A 85 -7.17 0.38 1.40
N HIS A 86 -5.86 0.46 1.07
CA HIS A 86 -5.03 -0.73 0.90
C HIS A 86 -4.91 -1.53 2.20
N VAL A 87 -4.69 -0.87 3.34
CA VAL A 87 -4.67 -1.54 4.65
C VAL A 87 -6.00 -2.23 4.94
N SER A 88 -7.12 -1.52 4.76
CA SER A 88 -8.47 -2.05 5.00
C SER A 88 -8.78 -3.26 4.11
N MET A 89 -8.37 -3.19 2.83
CA MET A 89 -8.54 -4.30 1.89
C MET A 89 -7.76 -5.54 2.33
N LEU A 90 -6.50 -5.39 2.73
CA LEU A 90 -5.68 -6.51 3.19
C LEU A 90 -6.22 -7.14 4.47
N ILE A 91 -6.76 -6.33 5.39
CA ILE A 91 -7.44 -6.84 6.59
C ILE A 91 -8.68 -7.64 6.19
N HIS A 92 -9.50 -7.13 5.28
CA HIS A 92 -10.69 -7.84 4.79
C HIS A 92 -10.34 -9.15 4.08
N MET A 93 -9.19 -9.21 3.42
CA MET A 93 -8.64 -10.44 2.82
C MET A 93 -8.06 -11.42 3.84
N GLY A 94 -8.07 -11.10 5.15
CA GLY A 94 -7.64 -11.98 6.22
C GLY A 94 -6.14 -11.96 6.53
N PHE A 95 -5.37 -11.03 5.95
CA PHE A 95 -3.94 -10.92 6.28
C PHE A 95 -3.73 -10.40 7.71
N SER A 96 -2.68 -10.90 8.36
CA SER A 96 -2.36 -10.50 9.73
C SER A 96 -1.93 -9.03 9.81
N VAL A 97 -2.27 -8.39 10.93
CA VAL A 97 -1.90 -6.99 11.21
C VAL A 97 -0.37 -6.79 11.15
N VAL A 98 0.39 -7.80 11.59
CA VAL A 98 1.85 -7.76 11.57
C VAL A 98 2.39 -7.75 10.14
N ALA A 99 1.90 -8.64 9.27
CA ALA A 99 2.30 -8.69 7.86
C ALA A 99 1.92 -7.39 7.11
N ILE A 100 0.77 -6.84 7.43
CA ILE A 100 0.33 -5.55 6.87
C ILE A 100 1.24 -4.41 7.34
N ALA A 101 1.58 -4.35 8.63
CA ALA A 101 2.48 -3.33 9.17
C ALA A 101 3.87 -3.37 8.52
N GLU A 102 4.41 -4.57 8.32
CA GLU A 102 5.68 -4.79 7.62
C GLU A 102 5.60 -4.29 6.17
N ARG A 103 4.59 -4.72 5.42
CA ARG A 103 4.35 -4.28 4.03
C ARG A 103 4.24 -2.76 3.93
N MET A 104 3.54 -2.13 4.85
CA MET A 104 3.32 -0.69 4.88
C MET A 104 4.54 0.08 5.41
N GLY A 105 5.49 -0.57 6.07
CA GLY A 105 6.63 0.05 6.72
C GLY A 105 6.24 0.91 7.92
N HIS A 106 5.25 0.46 8.68
CA HIS A 106 4.88 1.10 9.94
C HIS A 106 5.94 0.83 11.01
N GLU A 107 6.32 1.84 11.78
CA GLU A 107 7.30 1.69 12.86
C GLU A 107 6.78 0.79 13.97
N THR A 108 5.47 0.90 14.26
CA THR A 108 4.77 0.07 15.23
C THR A 108 3.51 -0.52 14.59
N THR A 109 3.06 -1.65 15.13
CA THR A 109 1.77 -2.25 14.74
C THR A 109 0.58 -1.41 15.18
N ASP A 110 0.74 -0.49 16.15
CA ASP A 110 -0.33 0.36 16.67
C ASP A 110 -1.04 1.16 15.57
N ILE A 111 -0.27 1.60 14.57
CA ILE A 111 -0.85 2.30 13.42
C ILE A 111 -1.79 1.39 12.65
N THR A 112 -1.45 0.11 12.52
CA THR A 112 -2.28 -0.88 11.83
C THR A 112 -3.43 -1.34 12.74
N PHE A 113 -3.25 -1.39 14.06
CA PHE A 113 -4.32 -1.72 15.01
C PHE A 113 -5.48 -0.72 15.03
N ARG A 114 -5.30 0.50 14.54
CA ARG A 114 -6.42 1.44 14.33
C ARG A 114 -7.52 0.88 13.42
N TYR A 115 -7.20 -0.13 12.63
CA TYR A 115 -8.11 -0.83 11.74
C TYR A 115 -8.64 -2.14 12.34
N ALA A 116 -8.34 -2.44 13.62
CA ALA A 116 -8.74 -3.70 14.26
C ALA A 116 -10.25 -3.92 14.26
N HIS A 117 -11.05 -2.84 14.24
CA HIS A 117 -12.50 -2.91 14.12
C HIS A 117 -12.99 -3.49 12.77
N LEU A 118 -12.11 -3.58 11.77
CA LEU A 118 -12.39 -4.22 10.48
C LEU A 118 -12.07 -5.71 10.46
N LEU A 119 -11.41 -6.23 11.53
CA LEU A 119 -11.15 -7.67 11.63
C LEU A 119 -12.47 -8.40 11.82
N PRO A 120 -12.70 -9.50 11.07
CA PRO A 120 -13.88 -10.31 11.28
C PRO A 120 -13.89 -10.86 12.71
N ASN A 121 -15.09 -10.97 13.30
CA ASN A 121 -15.24 -11.59 14.61
C ASN A 121 -14.95 -13.09 14.47
N SER A 122 -13.73 -13.48 14.82
CA SER A 122 -13.20 -14.83 14.60
C SER A 122 -13.37 -15.76 15.80
N GLN A 123 -14.08 -15.33 16.90
CA GLN A 123 -14.21 -16.17 18.10
C GLN A 123 -14.94 -17.49 17.82
N GLY A 124 -16.03 -17.45 17.05
CA GLY A 124 -16.72 -18.67 16.61
C GLY A 124 -15.83 -19.57 15.75
N ALA A 125 -15.19 -18.98 14.73
CA ALA A 125 -14.29 -19.73 13.84
C ALA A 125 -13.09 -20.33 14.58
N MET A 126 -12.56 -19.65 15.60
CA MET A 126 -11.50 -20.19 16.46
C MET A 126 -11.99 -21.40 17.28
N ALA A 127 -13.19 -21.32 17.84
CA ALA A 127 -13.79 -22.44 18.57
C ALA A 127 -14.03 -23.64 17.66
N ASP A 128 -14.54 -23.44 16.46
CA ASP A 128 -14.76 -24.49 15.47
C ASP A 128 -13.45 -25.13 15.00
N ALA A 129 -12.42 -24.33 14.78
CA ALA A 129 -11.09 -24.82 14.44
C ALA A 129 -10.47 -25.68 15.55
N LEU A 130 -10.65 -25.27 16.81
CA LEU A 130 -10.19 -26.05 17.97
C LEU A 130 -10.96 -27.37 18.11
N ASN A 131 -12.25 -27.37 17.86
CA ASN A 131 -13.06 -28.61 17.84
C ASN A 131 -12.59 -29.55 16.73
N SER A 132 -12.32 -29.02 15.53
CA SER A 132 -11.83 -29.83 14.41
C SER A 132 -10.45 -30.42 14.70
N ALA A 133 -9.56 -29.67 15.35
CA ALA A 133 -8.22 -30.13 15.72
C ALA A 133 -8.24 -31.27 16.77
N LYS A 134 -9.28 -31.33 17.62
CA LYS A 134 -9.46 -32.44 18.56
C LYS A 134 -9.79 -33.75 17.84
N ASN A 135 -10.61 -33.71 16.80
CA ASN A 135 -11.08 -34.87 16.04
C ASN A 135 -9.98 -35.52 15.16
N ILE A 136 -8.85 -34.82 14.96
CA ILE A 136 -7.69 -35.37 14.21
C ILE A 136 -6.80 -36.30 15.09
N ARG A 137 -7.03 -36.31 16.40
CA ARG A 137 -6.24 -37.12 17.37
C ARG A 137 -6.93 -38.41 17.79
N GLU A 138 -8.09 -38.73 17.28
CA GLU A 138 -8.80 -40.01 17.37
C GLU A 138 -8.66 -40.77 16.05
#